data_cfa458c0aec37ec6fd09a2407e2d2fee
#
_entry.id   cfa458c0aec37ec6fd09a2407e2d2fee
#
_cell.length_a   1.000
_cell.length_b   1.000
_cell.length_c   1.000
_cell.angle_alpha   90.00
_cell.angle_beta   90.00
_cell.angle_gamma   90.00
#
_symmetry.space_group_name_H-M   'P 1'
#
loop_
_entity.id
_entity.type
_entity.pdbx_description
1 polymer ?
#
loop_
_entity_poly.entity_id
_entity_poly.type
_entity_poly.pdbx_seq_one_letter_code
_entity_poly.pdbx_strand_id
1 'polypeptide(L)'
;MAIIVSVSSIVKNGLWEPFPHAAVPTQEAAKNDDFAGKQQNKNDDFVVKWQNKNDDFGVKAVDENDDFGYNQIKEELQTMFKRKIYDRLLQWKKESNGRTALLLEGPRRVGKSTVVENFGKNEYKSYLLIDFSVASQAVKDLFYDLSDLNFFFLQLQLYCRADLTERDSLIIFDEVQLFPPARQAIKALVKDGRYDYIETGSLISIKKNVKDILIPSEERRISMYPMDYEEFLWALGDRNTFSLLKTLFENRRPAGEALNRKLMRDFRLYMLIGGMPQAVDEYLNSNNFKMVDAVKRDILNLYEDDFRKIDQTGKLSLLFDSIPAELNKNASRYQVSSVLANERADSILEEIAQLADSKTVIAAYHANDPGAGMANHKDLGKFKLFLADTGLFTTLVFKDRDFTENSLYEKLMSDKLPANLGYLYENAVAQMLTASGNELFYYTFRNEKTKHNYEIDFLLSRKNKICPIEVKSSGYKTHASLDRFSEKYSGRILNRYLVYTKDLQKDRDILMLPLYMVPFL
;
A
#
# COMPACT_ATOMS: atom_id res chain seq x y z
N MET A 1 -2.96 -18.98 16.77
CA MET A 1 -1.92 -18.23 16.04
C MET A 1 -0.60 -18.98 16.26
N ALA A 2 -0.03 -19.55 15.24
CA ALA A 2 1.25 -20.28 15.34
C ALA A 2 2.38 -19.30 15.01
N ILE A 3 3.39 -19.23 15.84
CA ILE A 3 4.62 -18.46 15.58
C ILE A 3 5.73 -19.47 15.40
N ILE A 4 6.38 -19.43 14.24
CA ILE A 4 7.60 -20.22 13.97
C ILE A 4 8.78 -19.31 14.31
N VAL A 5 9.62 -19.76 15.23
CA VAL A 5 10.85 -19.08 15.61
C VAL A 5 11.99 -20.10 15.51
N SER A 6 12.98 -19.83 14.67
CA SER A 6 14.21 -20.63 14.66
C SER A 6 14.99 -20.38 15.96
N VAL A 7 15.28 -21.42 16.70
CA VAL A 7 16.02 -21.36 17.98
C VAL A 7 17.41 -20.77 17.78
N SER A 8 18.02 -20.98 16.61
CA SER A 8 19.34 -20.42 16.26
C SER A 8 19.35 -18.89 16.17
N SER A 9 18.23 -18.27 15.80
CA SER A 9 18.10 -16.80 15.72
C SER A 9 17.95 -16.14 17.09
N ILE A 10 17.35 -16.84 18.05
CA ILE A 10 17.14 -16.33 19.41
C ILE A 10 18.46 -16.28 20.19
N VAL A 11 19.32 -17.28 20.02
CA VAL A 11 20.61 -17.37 20.71
C VAL A 11 21.64 -16.37 20.14
N LYS A 12 21.59 -16.06 18.85
CA LYS A 12 22.53 -15.13 18.21
C LYS A 12 22.24 -13.65 18.46
N ASN A 13 21.02 -13.27 18.80
CA ASN A 13 20.62 -11.86 18.90
C ASN A 13 20.48 -11.29 20.31
N GLY A 14 20.82 -12.06 21.36
CA GLY A 14 20.84 -11.55 22.74
C GLY A 14 19.49 -11.08 23.27
N LEU A 15 18.38 -11.61 22.75
CA LEU A 15 17.02 -11.16 23.06
C LEU A 15 16.34 -11.98 24.18
N TRP A 16 17.11 -12.76 24.93
CA TRP A 16 16.54 -13.58 26.01
C TRP A 16 17.20 -13.23 27.35
N GLU A 17 16.45 -12.58 28.25
CA GLU A 17 16.70 -12.63 29.68
C GLU A 17 15.77 -13.69 30.28
N PRO A 18 16.29 -14.66 31.03
CA PRO A 18 15.45 -15.70 31.62
C PRO A 18 14.66 -15.14 32.79
N PHE A 19 13.35 -15.28 32.75
CA PHE A 19 12.50 -15.10 33.94
C PHE A 19 12.87 -16.15 35.00
N PRO A 20 12.98 -15.79 36.29
CA PRO A 20 13.26 -16.74 37.36
C PRO A 20 12.01 -17.59 37.64
N HIS A 21 12.23 -18.90 37.75
CA HIS A 21 11.28 -19.96 38.12
C HIS A 21 10.46 -20.64 36.99
N ALA A 22 11.12 -21.51 36.23
CA ALA A 22 10.52 -22.75 35.74
C ALA A 22 11.65 -23.81 35.72
N ALA A 23 11.51 -24.82 36.57
CA ALA A 23 12.49 -25.91 36.74
C ALA A 23 12.52 -26.78 35.47
N VAL A 24 13.72 -26.96 34.91
CA VAL A 24 14.02 -27.95 33.88
C VAL A 24 14.35 -29.28 34.59
N PRO A 25 13.75 -30.41 34.21
CA PRO A 25 14.16 -31.71 34.75
C PRO A 25 15.54 -32.09 34.20
N THR A 26 16.49 -32.24 35.09
CA THR A 26 17.82 -32.86 34.81
C THR A 26 17.67 -34.36 34.65
N GLN A 27 18.09 -34.92 33.51
CA GLN A 27 18.38 -36.32 33.40
C GLN A 27 19.85 -36.57 33.78
N GLU A 28 20.04 -37.44 34.76
CA GLU A 28 21.31 -37.92 35.26
C GLU A 28 22.02 -38.84 34.27
N ALA A 29 23.33 -38.77 34.37
CA ALA A 29 24.33 -39.47 33.58
C ALA A 29 24.33 -40.99 33.74
N ALA A 30 24.60 -41.72 32.66
CA ALA A 30 25.27 -43.02 32.73
C ALA A 30 26.50 -42.97 31.81
N LYS A 31 27.65 -43.30 32.43
CA LYS A 31 28.95 -43.49 31.79
C LYS A 31 28.95 -44.76 30.94
N ASN A 32 29.60 -44.77 29.79
CA ASN A 32 30.78 -45.58 29.47
C ASN A 32 31.20 -45.45 28.00
N ASP A 33 32.45 -45.14 27.87
CA ASP A 33 33.53 -45.52 26.96
C ASP A 33 33.33 -45.86 25.46
N ASP A 34 34.24 -45.23 24.70
CA ASP A 34 34.90 -45.63 23.46
C ASP A 34 34.10 -45.77 22.15
N PHE A 35 34.28 -44.82 21.26
CA PHE A 35 34.92 -45.00 19.96
C PHE A 35 35.02 -43.66 19.18
N ALA A 36 36.21 -43.35 18.72
CA ALA A 36 36.50 -42.24 17.84
C ALA A 36 35.85 -42.40 16.45
N GLY A 37 35.20 -41.40 15.94
CA GLY A 37 34.74 -41.38 14.55
C GLY A 37 33.84 -40.21 14.16
N LYS A 38 34.43 -39.25 13.48
CA LYS A 38 33.80 -38.28 12.58
C LYS A 38 32.62 -37.41 13.10
N GLN A 39 32.94 -36.23 13.53
CA GLN A 39 31.98 -35.10 13.59
C GLN A 39 31.45 -34.76 12.19
N GLN A 40 30.21 -35.10 11.92
CA GLN A 40 29.37 -34.43 10.96
C GLN A 40 28.49 -33.48 11.76
N ASN A 41 28.72 -32.16 11.59
CA ASN A 41 27.80 -31.13 12.06
C ASN A 41 26.48 -31.30 11.30
N LYS A 42 25.48 -31.87 11.94
CA LYS A 42 24.07 -31.70 11.56
C LYS A 42 23.52 -30.56 12.41
N ASN A 43 23.29 -29.42 11.80
CA ASN A 43 22.39 -28.41 12.33
C ASN A 43 20.98 -29.00 12.21
N ASP A 44 20.44 -29.53 13.28
CA ASP A 44 19.04 -29.92 13.36
C ASP A 44 18.26 -28.66 13.70
N ASP A 45 17.67 -28.02 12.69
CA ASP A 45 16.69 -26.93 12.87
C ASP A 45 15.33 -27.60 13.19
N PHE A 46 14.79 -27.33 14.38
CA PHE A 46 13.47 -27.80 14.80
C PHE A 46 12.42 -26.70 14.65
N VAL A 47 11.31 -27.04 14.03
CA VAL A 47 10.12 -26.18 13.95
C VAL A 47 9.18 -26.48 15.10
N VAL A 48 8.83 -25.48 15.91
CA VAL A 48 7.96 -25.62 17.08
C VAL A 48 6.60 -25.01 16.80
N LYS A 49 5.55 -25.83 16.80
CA LYS A 49 4.14 -25.38 16.64
C LYS A 49 3.46 -25.26 18.00
N TRP A 50 2.90 -24.10 18.29
CA TRP A 50 2.06 -23.86 19.47
C TRP A 50 0.59 -24.03 19.11
N GLN A 51 -0.11 -24.95 19.77
CA GLN A 51 -1.56 -25.10 19.65
C GLN A 51 -2.20 -24.76 21.00
N ASN A 52 -3.19 -23.87 20.97
CA ASN A 52 -4.03 -23.61 22.12
C ASN A 52 -5.28 -24.51 22.03
N LYS A 53 -5.41 -25.46 22.93
CA LYS A 53 -6.62 -26.24 23.14
C LYS A 53 -6.91 -26.22 24.64
N ASN A 54 -7.93 -25.51 25.07
CA ASN A 54 -8.53 -25.57 26.39
C ASN A 54 -7.51 -25.63 27.54
N ASP A 55 -6.80 -24.52 27.78
CA ASP A 55 -5.90 -24.28 28.92
C ASP A 55 -4.67 -25.19 29.07
N ASP A 56 -4.41 -26.11 28.13
CA ASP A 56 -3.17 -26.88 28.07
C ASP A 56 -2.31 -26.47 26.87
N PHE A 57 -1.09 -25.96 27.13
CA PHE A 57 -0.11 -25.64 26.10
C PHE A 57 0.72 -26.89 25.76
N GLY A 58 0.42 -27.54 24.65
CA GLY A 58 1.22 -28.64 24.13
C GLY A 58 2.19 -28.16 23.03
N VAL A 59 3.47 -28.54 23.13
CA VAL A 59 4.49 -28.34 22.09
C VAL A 59 4.66 -29.64 21.33
N LYS A 60 4.37 -29.63 20.01
CA LYS A 60 4.74 -30.73 19.11
C LYS A 60 5.91 -30.33 18.24
N ALA A 61 6.99 -31.08 18.29
CA ALA A 61 8.08 -30.96 17.32
C ALA A 61 7.68 -31.66 16.01
N VAL A 62 7.89 -30.99 14.87
CA VAL A 62 7.65 -31.54 13.53
C VAL A 62 9.02 -31.78 12.88
N ASP A 63 9.24 -32.96 12.31
CA ASP A 63 10.48 -33.30 11.62
C ASP A 63 10.51 -32.57 10.26
N GLU A 64 11.63 -31.88 9.97
CA GLU A 64 11.85 -31.17 8.69
C GLU A 64 11.94 -32.10 7.47
N ASN A 65 12.08 -33.43 7.69
CA ASN A 65 12.08 -34.40 6.60
C ASN A 65 10.67 -34.77 6.12
N ASP A 66 9.61 -34.28 6.76
CA ASP A 66 8.25 -34.42 6.27
C ASP A 66 7.88 -33.22 5.33
N ASP A 67 8.41 -33.32 4.10
CA ASP A 67 8.19 -32.30 3.04
C ASP A 67 6.71 -31.95 2.82
N PHE A 68 5.80 -32.87 3.08
CA PHE A 68 4.36 -32.62 2.91
C PHE A 68 3.80 -31.83 4.10
N GLY A 69 4.16 -32.19 5.32
CA GLY A 69 3.75 -31.46 6.54
C GLY A 69 4.38 -30.08 6.64
N TYR A 70 5.67 -29.94 6.27
CA TYR A 70 6.39 -28.68 6.26
C TYR A 70 5.84 -27.68 5.25
N ASN A 71 5.55 -28.12 4.02
CA ASN A 71 4.96 -27.27 2.99
C ASN A 71 3.52 -26.87 3.33
N GLN A 72 2.73 -27.76 3.91
CA GLN A 72 1.37 -27.45 4.36
C GLN A 72 1.36 -26.45 5.53
N ILE A 73 2.31 -26.57 6.47
CA ILE A 73 2.51 -25.60 7.55
C ILE A 73 3.01 -24.26 7.01
N LYS A 74 3.88 -24.26 5.99
CA LYS A 74 4.40 -23.07 5.33
C LYS A 74 3.32 -22.35 4.51
N GLU A 75 2.42 -23.09 3.86
CA GLU A 75 1.23 -22.54 3.19
C GLU A 75 0.19 -22.01 4.19
N GLU A 76 -0.05 -22.71 5.32
CA GLU A 76 -0.94 -22.21 6.39
C GLU A 76 -0.35 -21.01 7.15
N LEU A 77 0.98 -20.84 7.14
CA LEU A 77 1.72 -19.76 7.81
C LEU A 77 2.02 -18.55 6.93
N GLN A 78 1.66 -18.59 5.66
CA GLN A 78 1.52 -17.35 4.87
C GLN A 78 0.41 -16.53 5.48
N THR A 79 0.66 -15.97 6.67
CA THR A 79 -0.27 -15.10 7.38
C THR A 79 -0.47 -13.87 6.52
N MET A 80 -1.62 -13.82 5.86
CA MET A 80 -2.02 -12.63 5.12
C MET A 80 -1.86 -11.40 6.00
N PHE A 81 -1.16 -10.39 5.50
CA PHE A 81 -1.05 -9.12 6.20
C PHE A 81 -2.43 -8.55 6.51
N LYS A 82 -2.62 -8.08 7.73
CA LYS A 82 -3.82 -7.36 8.11
C LYS A 82 -3.93 -6.08 7.28
N ARG A 83 -5.07 -5.89 6.60
CA ARG A 83 -5.33 -4.75 5.74
C ARG A 83 -6.62 -4.03 6.16
N LYS A 84 -6.58 -2.71 6.20
CA LYS A 84 -7.76 -1.85 6.51
C LYS A 84 -8.89 -2.04 5.53
N ILE A 85 -8.58 -2.42 4.30
CA ILE A 85 -9.58 -2.70 3.27
C ILE A 85 -10.53 -3.83 3.68
N TYR A 86 -10.07 -4.78 4.52
CA TYR A 86 -10.91 -5.87 5.00
C TYR A 86 -12.14 -5.36 5.79
N ASP A 87 -11.96 -4.36 6.63
CA ASP A 87 -13.07 -3.73 7.36
C ASP A 87 -14.07 -3.05 6.42
N ARG A 88 -13.60 -2.51 5.29
CA ARG A 88 -14.48 -1.94 4.25
C ARG A 88 -15.24 -3.01 3.49
N LEU A 89 -14.66 -4.19 3.28
CA LEU A 89 -15.36 -5.35 2.71
C LEU A 89 -16.47 -5.83 3.65
N LEU A 90 -16.20 -5.93 4.95
CA LEU A 90 -17.22 -6.25 5.97
C LEU A 90 -18.36 -5.23 5.98
N GLN A 91 -18.03 -3.96 5.91
CA GLN A 91 -19.03 -2.89 5.83
C GLN A 91 -19.87 -3.03 4.56
N TRP A 92 -19.25 -3.27 3.40
CA TRP A 92 -19.97 -3.48 2.14
C TRP A 92 -20.90 -4.70 2.22
N LYS A 93 -20.45 -5.85 2.72
CA LYS A 93 -21.29 -7.05 2.88
C LYS A 93 -22.54 -6.73 3.69
N LYS A 94 -22.37 -6.04 4.82
CA LYS A 94 -23.48 -5.64 5.71
C LYS A 94 -24.45 -4.65 5.05
N GLU A 95 -23.94 -3.61 4.38
CA GLU A 95 -24.74 -2.55 3.79
C GLU A 95 -25.41 -2.97 2.49
N SER A 96 -24.69 -3.70 1.63
CA SER A 96 -25.18 -4.16 0.35
C SER A 96 -26.30 -5.20 0.51
N ASN A 97 -26.10 -6.18 1.37
CA ASN A 97 -27.00 -7.30 1.56
C ASN A 97 -27.45 -7.91 0.21
N GLY A 98 -26.49 -8.15 -0.70
CA GLY A 98 -26.69 -8.71 -2.03
C GLY A 98 -27.25 -7.77 -3.10
N ARG A 99 -27.45 -6.49 -2.80
CA ARG A 99 -28.02 -5.52 -3.75
C ARG A 99 -27.00 -4.87 -4.67
N THR A 100 -25.72 -4.98 -4.37
CA THR A 100 -24.65 -4.45 -5.20
C THR A 100 -23.44 -5.39 -5.21
N ALA A 101 -22.81 -5.54 -6.36
CA ALA A 101 -21.47 -6.09 -6.46
C ALA A 101 -20.43 -5.08 -5.94
N LEU A 102 -19.22 -5.55 -5.68
CA LEU A 102 -18.08 -4.71 -5.32
C LEU A 102 -16.96 -4.85 -6.35
N LEU A 103 -16.51 -3.73 -6.93
CA LEU A 103 -15.27 -3.68 -7.68
C LEU A 103 -14.13 -3.19 -6.76
N LEU A 104 -13.17 -4.07 -6.48
CA LEU A 104 -11.93 -3.74 -5.79
C LEU A 104 -10.85 -3.38 -6.80
N GLU A 105 -10.62 -2.08 -6.97
CA GLU A 105 -9.63 -1.55 -7.88
C GLU A 105 -8.32 -1.17 -7.17
N GLY A 106 -7.21 -1.20 -7.87
CA GLY A 106 -5.91 -0.78 -7.31
C GLY A 106 -4.75 -1.25 -8.16
N PRO A 107 -3.50 -0.81 -7.83
CA PRO A 107 -2.32 -1.17 -8.58
C PRO A 107 -2.12 -2.70 -8.61
N ARG A 108 -1.36 -3.14 -9.59
CA ARG A 108 -0.93 -4.54 -9.65
C ARG A 108 -0.03 -4.87 -8.46
N ARG A 109 -0.10 -6.11 -7.95
CA ARG A 109 0.70 -6.60 -6.80
C ARG A 109 0.39 -5.95 -5.45
N VAL A 110 -0.71 -5.21 -5.31
CA VAL A 110 -1.13 -4.60 -4.03
C VAL A 110 -1.85 -5.58 -3.08
N GLY A 111 -2.15 -6.80 -3.57
CA GLY A 111 -2.77 -7.88 -2.78
C GLY A 111 -4.30 -7.96 -2.89
N LYS A 112 -4.91 -7.50 -4.00
CA LYS A 112 -6.37 -7.55 -4.20
C LYS A 112 -6.92 -8.96 -4.14
N SER A 113 -6.43 -9.87 -4.99
CA SER A 113 -6.89 -11.26 -5.07
C SER A 113 -6.76 -11.98 -3.73
N THR A 114 -5.61 -11.79 -3.04
CA THR A 114 -5.35 -12.37 -1.72
C THR A 114 -6.36 -11.93 -0.67
N VAL A 115 -6.68 -10.63 -0.62
CA VAL A 115 -7.62 -10.12 0.39
C VAL A 115 -9.05 -10.56 0.13
N VAL A 116 -9.50 -10.59 -1.13
CA VAL A 116 -10.88 -11.01 -1.46
C VAL A 116 -11.07 -12.52 -1.31
N GLU A 117 -10.05 -13.31 -1.64
CA GLU A 117 -10.08 -14.75 -1.41
C GLU A 117 -10.15 -15.07 0.08
N ASN A 118 -9.31 -14.43 0.91
CA ASN A 118 -9.37 -14.58 2.35
C ASN A 118 -10.71 -14.10 2.94
N PHE A 119 -11.27 -13.03 2.39
CA PHE A 119 -12.59 -12.56 2.78
C PHE A 119 -13.67 -13.61 2.46
N GLY A 120 -13.61 -14.24 1.28
CA GLY A 120 -14.48 -15.36 0.92
C GLY A 120 -14.36 -16.55 1.87
N LYS A 121 -13.11 -16.93 2.21
CA LYS A 121 -12.82 -18.05 3.15
C LYS A 121 -13.34 -17.81 4.57
N ASN A 122 -13.31 -16.58 5.06
CA ASN A 122 -13.63 -16.29 6.45
C ASN A 122 -15.06 -15.82 6.68
N GLU A 123 -15.67 -15.17 5.69
CA GLU A 123 -16.93 -14.48 5.88
C GLU A 123 -18.12 -15.16 5.20
N TYR A 124 -17.89 -16.20 4.42
CA TYR A 124 -18.93 -16.96 3.71
C TYR A 124 -18.76 -18.46 3.99
N LYS A 125 -19.87 -19.20 3.87
CA LYS A 125 -19.85 -20.66 3.99
C LYS A 125 -19.09 -21.31 2.85
N SER A 126 -19.19 -20.75 1.64
CA SER A 126 -18.38 -21.15 0.49
C SER A 126 -18.06 -19.95 -0.40
N TYR A 127 -17.04 -20.09 -1.22
CA TYR A 127 -16.68 -19.08 -2.21
C TYR A 127 -16.23 -19.75 -3.51
N LEU A 128 -16.36 -19.02 -4.61
CA LEU A 128 -15.84 -19.41 -5.91
C LEU A 128 -14.98 -18.28 -6.46
N LEU A 129 -13.71 -18.58 -6.75
CA LEU A 129 -12.79 -17.65 -7.41
C LEU A 129 -12.61 -18.05 -8.87
N ILE A 130 -12.92 -17.14 -9.78
CA ILE A 130 -12.72 -17.28 -11.23
C ILE A 130 -11.67 -16.26 -11.65
N ASP A 131 -10.44 -16.73 -11.83
CA ASP A 131 -9.35 -15.92 -12.39
C ASP A 131 -9.43 -15.96 -13.92
N PHE A 132 -9.81 -14.84 -14.54
CA PHE A 132 -9.96 -14.75 -15.99
C PHE A 132 -8.63 -14.75 -16.76
N SER A 133 -7.51 -14.70 -16.10
CA SER A 133 -6.19 -14.86 -16.73
C SER A 133 -5.92 -16.32 -17.15
N VAL A 134 -6.51 -17.29 -16.41
CA VAL A 134 -6.32 -18.73 -16.60
C VAL A 134 -7.62 -19.51 -16.80
N ALA A 135 -8.78 -18.86 -16.67
CA ALA A 135 -10.09 -19.50 -16.82
C ALA A 135 -10.24 -20.21 -18.17
N SER A 136 -10.78 -21.43 -18.14
CA SER A 136 -11.02 -22.22 -19.35
C SER A 136 -12.04 -21.55 -20.27
N GLN A 137 -11.96 -21.85 -21.58
CA GLN A 137 -12.93 -21.33 -22.55
C GLN A 137 -14.35 -21.76 -22.19
N ALA A 138 -14.56 -23.00 -21.71
CA ALA A 138 -15.87 -23.50 -21.29
C ALA A 138 -16.50 -22.65 -20.18
N VAL A 139 -15.73 -22.18 -19.21
CA VAL A 139 -16.21 -21.26 -18.17
C VAL A 139 -16.52 -19.89 -18.76
N LYS A 140 -15.67 -19.37 -19.67
CA LYS A 140 -15.90 -18.09 -20.35
C LYS A 140 -17.16 -18.10 -21.21
N ASP A 141 -17.43 -19.19 -21.90
CA ASP A 141 -18.59 -19.34 -22.79
C ASP A 141 -19.92 -19.24 -22.05
N LEU A 142 -19.98 -19.61 -20.76
CA LEU A 142 -21.20 -19.50 -19.95
C LEU A 142 -21.71 -18.04 -19.85
N PHE A 143 -20.83 -17.06 -19.88
CA PHE A 143 -21.22 -15.67 -19.72
C PHE A 143 -21.85 -15.03 -20.96
N TYR A 144 -21.86 -15.72 -22.10
CA TYR A 144 -22.53 -15.24 -23.32
C TYR A 144 -24.03 -15.54 -23.35
N ASP A 145 -24.50 -16.50 -22.54
CA ASP A 145 -25.95 -16.80 -22.43
C ASP A 145 -26.40 -16.83 -20.97
N LEU A 146 -27.02 -15.77 -20.54
CA LEU A 146 -27.58 -15.59 -19.20
C LEU A 146 -29.10 -15.63 -19.19
N SER A 147 -29.74 -16.19 -20.25
CA SER A 147 -31.19 -16.27 -20.39
C SER A 147 -31.81 -17.21 -19.34
N ASP A 148 -31.08 -18.28 -18.94
CA ASP A 148 -31.42 -19.17 -17.84
C ASP A 148 -30.33 -19.20 -16.78
N LEU A 149 -30.49 -18.40 -15.72
CA LEU A 149 -29.53 -18.31 -14.62
C LEU A 149 -29.48 -19.61 -13.80
N ASN A 150 -30.51 -20.43 -13.74
CA ASN A 150 -30.47 -21.73 -13.06
C ASN A 150 -29.47 -22.65 -13.75
N PHE A 151 -29.59 -22.72 -15.08
CA PHE A 151 -28.68 -23.53 -15.89
C PHE A 151 -27.24 -22.97 -15.86
N PHE A 152 -27.09 -21.66 -15.93
CA PHE A 152 -25.78 -20.98 -15.78
C PHE A 152 -25.09 -21.38 -14.48
N PHE A 153 -25.75 -21.27 -13.33
CA PHE A 153 -25.12 -21.61 -12.05
C PHE A 153 -24.88 -23.11 -11.88
N LEU A 154 -25.76 -23.96 -12.43
CA LEU A 154 -25.52 -25.39 -12.42
C LEU A 154 -24.24 -25.75 -13.19
N GLN A 155 -24.08 -25.22 -14.41
CA GLN A 155 -22.88 -25.44 -15.21
C GLN A 155 -21.63 -24.83 -14.54
N LEU A 156 -21.73 -23.63 -13.97
CA LEU A 156 -20.64 -22.97 -13.29
C LEU A 156 -20.11 -23.82 -12.12
N GLN A 157 -21.01 -24.35 -11.28
CA GLN A 157 -20.68 -25.24 -10.17
C GLN A 157 -20.02 -26.54 -10.66
N LEU A 158 -20.52 -27.12 -11.74
CA LEU A 158 -19.94 -28.34 -12.33
C LEU A 158 -18.55 -28.11 -12.91
N TYR A 159 -18.34 -27.05 -13.70
CA TYR A 159 -17.02 -26.74 -14.29
C TYR A 159 -15.99 -26.35 -13.24
N CYS A 160 -16.40 -25.58 -12.24
CA CYS A 160 -15.50 -25.10 -11.18
C CYS A 160 -15.41 -26.06 -9.98
N ARG A 161 -16.20 -27.17 -9.96
CA ARG A 161 -16.28 -28.12 -8.84
C ARG A 161 -16.54 -27.42 -7.51
N ALA A 162 -17.44 -26.44 -7.52
CA ALA A 162 -17.82 -25.64 -6.37
C ALA A 162 -19.22 -25.97 -5.91
N ASP A 163 -19.48 -25.91 -4.61
CA ASP A 163 -20.78 -26.01 -4.00
C ASP A 163 -21.19 -24.66 -3.43
N LEU A 164 -22.18 -24.02 -4.03
CA LEU A 164 -22.59 -22.66 -3.68
C LEU A 164 -23.91 -22.71 -2.88
N THR A 165 -23.89 -22.11 -1.71
CA THR A 165 -25.05 -21.94 -0.85
C THR A 165 -25.69 -20.57 -1.11
N GLU A 166 -27.00 -20.55 -1.43
CA GLU A 166 -27.71 -19.29 -1.64
C GLU A 166 -27.63 -18.37 -0.43
N ARG A 167 -27.37 -17.08 -0.67
CA ARG A 167 -27.20 -16.00 0.31
C ARG A 167 -26.03 -16.17 1.28
N ASP A 168 -25.22 -17.22 1.12
CA ASP A 168 -24.05 -17.48 1.97
C ASP A 168 -22.82 -17.95 1.16
N SER A 169 -22.75 -17.56 -0.11
CA SER A 169 -21.58 -17.76 -0.96
C SER A 169 -21.14 -16.47 -1.65
N LEU A 170 -19.83 -16.34 -1.84
CA LEU A 170 -19.18 -15.27 -2.56
C LEU A 170 -18.64 -15.77 -3.90
N ILE A 171 -18.99 -15.11 -5.00
CA ILE A 171 -18.36 -15.34 -6.30
C ILE A 171 -17.38 -14.20 -6.58
N ILE A 172 -16.11 -14.53 -6.81
CA ILE A 172 -15.01 -13.59 -7.05
C ILE A 172 -14.62 -13.67 -8.52
N PHE A 173 -14.71 -12.55 -9.23
CA PHE A 173 -14.22 -12.36 -10.59
C PHE A 173 -12.87 -11.68 -10.54
N ASP A 174 -11.79 -12.45 -10.60
CA ASP A 174 -10.44 -11.92 -10.54
C ASP A 174 -9.92 -11.56 -11.93
N GLU A 175 -9.15 -10.47 -12.03
CA GLU A 175 -8.60 -9.90 -13.28
C GLU A 175 -9.71 -9.67 -14.35
N VAL A 176 -10.85 -9.13 -13.92
CA VAL A 176 -12.09 -8.97 -14.73
C VAL A 176 -11.87 -8.17 -16.04
N GLN A 177 -10.84 -7.33 -16.11
CA GLN A 177 -10.48 -6.60 -17.33
C GLN A 177 -10.05 -7.52 -18.49
N LEU A 178 -9.66 -8.75 -18.20
CA LEU A 178 -9.28 -9.73 -19.23
C LEU A 178 -10.48 -10.39 -19.88
N PHE A 179 -11.68 -10.28 -19.24
CA PHE A 179 -12.91 -10.83 -19.77
C PHE A 179 -14.13 -9.91 -19.50
N PRO A 180 -14.30 -8.83 -20.27
CA PRO A 180 -15.38 -7.85 -20.10
C PRO A 180 -16.81 -8.42 -20.03
N PRO A 181 -17.17 -9.55 -20.71
CA PRO A 181 -18.51 -10.14 -20.59
C PRO A 181 -18.91 -10.53 -19.17
N ALA A 182 -17.95 -10.99 -18.33
CA ALA A 182 -18.23 -11.29 -16.93
C ALA A 182 -18.68 -10.04 -16.16
N ARG A 183 -18.03 -8.90 -16.42
CA ARG A 183 -18.42 -7.64 -15.83
C ARG A 183 -19.80 -7.15 -16.29
N GLN A 184 -20.12 -7.34 -17.57
CA GLN A 184 -21.44 -7.03 -18.10
C GLN A 184 -22.53 -7.89 -17.45
N ALA A 185 -22.20 -9.15 -17.10
CA ALA A 185 -23.10 -10.09 -16.44
C ALA A 185 -23.53 -9.64 -15.03
N ILE A 186 -22.72 -8.84 -14.34
CA ILE A 186 -22.95 -8.40 -12.94
C ILE A 186 -24.36 -7.86 -12.74
N LYS A 187 -24.89 -7.10 -13.69
CA LYS A 187 -26.25 -6.54 -13.58
C LYS A 187 -27.31 -7.63 -13.46
N ALA A 188 -27.23 -8.67 -14.27
CA ALA A 188 -28.17 -9.80 -14.24
C ALA A 188 -27.99 -10.65 -12.99
N LEU A 189 -26.72 -10.90 -12.61
CA LEU A 189 -26.35 -11.72 -11.47
C LEU A 189 -26.73 -11.07 -10.13
N VAL A 190 -26.51 -9.77 -9.96
CA VAL A 190 -26.96 -9.03 -8.76
C VAL A 190 -28.49 -8.96 -8.68
N LYS A 191 -29.16 -8.78 -9.80
CA LYS A 191 -30.64 -8.78 -9.85
C LYS A 191 -31.24 -10.12 -9.44
N ASP A 192 -30.59 -11.23 -9.77
CA ASP A 192 -31.00 -12.59 -9.37
C ASP A 192 -30.92 -12.75 -7.84
N GLY A 193 -29.89 -12.21 -7.20
CA GLY A 193 -29.80 -12.06 -5.76
C GLY A 193 -29.38 -13.31 -4.97
N ARG A 194 -29.02 -14.42 -5.62
CA ARG A 194 -28.60 -15.65 -4.94
C ARG A 194 -27.26 -15.57 -4.25
N TYR A 195 -26.30 -14.82 -4.81
CA TYR A 195 -24.92 -14.76 -4.33
C TYR A 195 -24.44 -13.32 -4.22
N ASP A 196 -23.37 -13.12 -3.45
CA ASP A 196 -22.64 -11.87 -3.43
C ASP A 196 -21.47 -11.93 -4.44
N TYR A 197 -21.09 -10.78 -5.00
CA TYR A 197 -20.08 -10.69 -6.06
C TYR A 197 -19.01 -9.66 -5.73
N ILE A 198 -17.74 -10.06 -5.87
CA ILE A 198 -16.59 -9.14 -5.84
C ILE A 198 -15.81 -9.29 -7.14
N GLU A 199 -15.56 -8.16 -7.80
CA GLU A 199 -14.70 -8.07 -8.96
C GLU A 199 -13.35 -7.48 -8.54
N THR A 200 -12.24 -7.98 -9.07
CA THR A 200 -10.93 -7.35 -8.93
C THR A 200 -10.35 -7.01 -10.29
N GLY A 201 -9.53 -5.97 -10.34
CA GLY A 201 -8.84 -5.63 -11.56
C GLY A 201 -8.00 -4.36 -11.46
N SER A 202 -7.17 -4.14 -12.48
CA SER A 202 -6.45 -2.89 -12.67
C SER A 202 -7.34 -1.88 -13.39
N LEU A 203 -7.59 -0.72 -12.79
CA LEU A 203 -8.54 0.27 -13.31
C LEU A 203 -8.16 0.77 -14.71
N ILE A 204 -6.87 0.96 -14.98
CA ILE A 204 -6.39 1.44 -16.27
C ILE A 204 -6.74 0.45 -17.40
N SER A 205 -6.56 -0.84 -17.16
CA SER A 205 -6.94 -1.90 -18.11
C SER A 205 -8.45 -2.05 -18.20
N ILE A 206 -9.17 -1.88 -17.08
CA ILE A 206 -10.64 -1.91 -17.07
C ILE A 206 -11.20 -0.81 -17.98
N LYS A 207 -10.76 0.46 -17.81
CA LYS A 207 -11.28 1.57 -18.62
C LYS A 207 -11.02 1.41 -20.11
N LYS A 208 -9.86 0.87 -20.49
CA LYS A 208 -9.51 0.61 -21.90
C LYS A 208 -10.41 -0.47 -22.50
N ASN A 209 -10.66 -1.55 -21.77
CA ASN A 209 -11.36 -2.73 -22.29
C ASN A 209 -12.90 -2.65 -22.19
N VAL A 210 -13.43 -1.64 -21.47
CA VAL A 210 -14.88 -1.45 -21.28
C VAL A 210 -15.49 -0.34 -22.14
N LYS A 211 -14.78 0.17 -23.16
CA LYS A 211 -15.34 1.19 -24.07
C LYS A 211 -16.65 0.73 -24.73
N ASP A 212 -16.79 -0.58 -24.93
CA ASP A 212 -17.91 -1.19 -25.67
C ASP A 212 -18.87 -1.99 -24.78
N ILE A 213 -18.76 -1.93 -23.45
CA ILE A 213 -19.70 -2.61 -22.55
C ILE A 213 -20.45 -1.63 -21.64
N LEU A 214 -21.69 -2.04 -21.28
CA LEU A 214 -22.49 -1.32 -20.30
C LEU A 214 -21.89 -1.52 -18.91
N ILE A 215 -21.42 -0.43 -18.27
CA ILE A 215 -20.93 -0.48 -16.88
C ILE A 215 -22.13 -0.72 -15.95
N PRO A 216 -22.08 -1.74 -15.08
CA PRO A 216 -23.19 -2.03 -14.17
C PRO A 216 -23.45 -0.85 -13.21
N SER A 217 -24.71 -0.46 -13.06
CA SER A 217 -25.13 0.54 -12.05
C SER A 217 -25.19 -0.07 -10.65
N GLU A 218 -25.21 -1.39 -10.56
CA GLU A 218 -25.28 -2.21 -9.36
C GLU A 218 -23.90 -2.49 -8.76
N GLU A 219 -22.87 -1.76 -9.20
CA GLU A 219 -21.48 -1.91 -8.75
C GLU A 219 -21.09 -0.77 -7.79
N ARG A 220 -20.53 -1.12 -6.62
CA ARG A 220 -19.78 -0.20 -5.77
C ARG A 220 -18.29 -0.32 -6.06
N ARG A 221 -17.56 0.79 -6.02
CA ARG A 221 -16.10 0.81 -6.23
C ARG A 221 -15.37 1.16 -4.94
N ILE A 222 -14.34 0.38 -4.65
CA ILE A 222 -13.43 0.64 -3.54
C ILE A 222 -12.00 0.54 -4.07
N SER A 223 -11.20 1.58 -3.81
CA SER A 223 -9.78 1.57 -4.16
C SER A 223 -8.95 0.95 -3.04
N MET A 224 -8.02 0.06 -3.40
CA MET A 224 -7.00 -0.52 -2.54
C MET A 224 -5.64 0.08 -2.91
N TYR A 225 -4.97 0.62 -1.91
CA TYR A 225 -3.64 1.23 -2.04
C TYR A 225 -2.56 0.30 -1.50
N PRO A 226 -1.26 0.54 -1.77
CA PRO A 226 -0.17 -0.05 -1.01
C PRO A 226 -0.40 0.09 0.50
N MET A 227 0.20 -0.77 1.30
CA MET A 227 0.08 -0.70 2.76
C MET A 227 0.47 0.70 3.24
N ASP A 228 -0.38 1.30 4.05
CA ASP A 228 -0.03 2.56 4.71
C ASP A 228 0.90 2.31 5.92
N TYR A 229 1.34 3.39 6.57
CA TYR A 229 2.29 3.27 7.68
C TYR A 229 1.74 2.44 8.86
N GLU A 230 0.45 2.50 9.14
CA GLU A 230 -0.18 1.68 10.19
C GLU A 230 -0.20 0.20 9.80
N GLU A 231 -0.59 -0.12 8.56
CA GLU A 231 -0.60 -1.49 8.04
C GLU A 231 0.82 -2.08 8.00
N PHE A 232 1.82 -1.26 7.66
CA PHE A 232 3.24 -1.63 7.73
C PHE A 232 3.68 -1.95 9.16
N LEU A 233 3.32 -1.12 10.15
CA LEU A 233 3.60 -1.41 11.56
C LEU A 233 2.93 -2.71 12.01
N TRP A 234 1.70 -2.99 11.56
CA TRP A 234 1.04 -4.26 11.85
C TRP A 234 1.79 -5.46 11.27
N ALA A 235 2.33 -5.31 10.07
CA ALA A 235 3.16 -6.35 9.44
C ALA A 235 4.44 -6.63 10.24
N LEU A 236 5.04 -5.60 10.83
CA LEU A 236 6.18 -5.72 11.76
C LEU A 236 5.79 -6.23 13.16
N GLY A 237 4.51 -6.54 13.41
CA GLY A 237 4.01 -6.99 14.72
C GLY A 237 3.66 -5.87 15.69
N ASP A 238 3.84 -4.60 15.33
CA ASP A 238 3.52 -3.45 16.18
C ASP A 238 2.07 -3.00 15.97
N ARG A 239 1.22 -3.28 16.94
CA ARG A 239 -0.21 -2.91 16.93
C ARG A 239 -0.53 -1.70 17.77
N ASN A 240 0.42 -1.18 18.53
CA ASN A 240 0.18 -0.18 19.58
C ASN A 240 0.69 1.21 19.22
N THR A 241 1.80 1.30 18.50
CA THR A 241 2.45 2.58 18.18
C THR A 241 1.49 3.54 17.50
N PHE A 242 0.70 3.10 16.51
CA PHE A 242 -0.19 4.01 15.78
C PHE A 242 -1.29 4.61 16.67
N SER A 243 -1.86 3.85 17.58
CA SER A 243 -2.86 4.34 18.56
C SER A 243 -2.24 5.34 19.55
N LEU A 244 -0.99 5.10 19.98
CA LEU A 244 -0.23 6.06 20.79
C LEU A 244 0.00 7.37 20.03
N LEU A 245 0.45 7.29 18.79
CA LEU A 245 0.69 8.46 17.93
C LEU A 245 -0.59 9.28 17.74
N LYS A 246 -1.73 8.63 17.52
CA LYS A 246 -3.03 9.28 17.43
C LYS A 246 -3.36 10.04 18.72
N THR A 247 -3.17 9.42 19.87
CA THR A 247 -3.37 10.05 21.17
C THR A 247 -2.46 11.27 21.39
N LEU A 248 -1.19 11.17 21.03
CA LEU A 248 -0.24 12.30 21.10
C LEU A 248 -0.66 13.45 20.19
N PHE A 249 -1.08 13.13 18.96
CA PHE A 249 -1.54 14.12 17.99
C PHE A 249 -2.81 14.85 18.45
N GLU A 250 -3.82 14.11 18.91
CA GLU A 250 -5.10 14.67 19.40
C GLU A 250 -4.90 15.59 20.62
N ASN A 251 -4.00 15.18 21.53
CA ASN A 251 -3.67 15.97 22.71
C ASN A 251 -2.57 17.02 22.46
N ARG A 252 -2.05 17.11 21.24
CA ARG A 252 -0.95 18.02 20.85
C ARG A 252 0.26 17.90 21.79
N ARG A 253 0.62 16.67 22.15
CA ARG A 253 1.73 16.36 23.04
C ARG A 253 2.93 15.85 22.24
N PRO A 254 4.15 16.36 22.49
CA PRO A 254 5.36 15.80 21.91
C PRO A 254 5.61 14.38 22.41
N ALA A 255 6.25 13.57 21.57
CA ALA A 255 6.67 12.21 21.95
C ALA A 255 7.91 12.20 22.87
N GLY A 256 8.69 13.26 22.83
CA GLY A 256 10.01 13.35 23.44
C GLY A 256 11.13 12.94 22.46
N GLU A 257 12.30 13.52 22.62
CA GLU A 257 13.39 13.41 21.63
C GLU A 257 13.82 11.96 21.35
N ALA A 258 13.93 11.13 22.38
CA ALA A 258 14.35 9.73 22.24
C ALA A 258 13.32 8.91 21.44
N LEU A 259 12.03 9.07 21.78
CA LEU A 259 10.96 8.37 21.08
C LEU A 259 10.78 8.91 19.65
N ASN A 260 10.87 10.23 19.44
CA ASN A 260 10.81 10.81 18.09
C ASN A 260 11.94 10.26 17.20
N ARG A 261 13.16 10.10 17.71
CA ARG A 261 14.27 9.50 16.93
C ARG A 261 13.95 8.05 16.50
N LYS A 262 13.41 7.25 17.44
CA LYS A 262 12.99 5.87 17.12
C LYS A 262 11.90 5.87 16.04
N LEU A 263 10.82 6.64 16.24
CA LEU A 263 9.69 6.71 15.32
C LEU A 263 10.09 7.22 13.93
N MET A 264 10.97 8.20 13.86
CA MET A 264 11.53 8.69 12.58
C MET A 264 12.38 7.64 11.88
N ARG A 265 13.12 6.80 12.62
CA ARG A 265 13.86 5.68 12.05
C ARG A 265 12.90 4.64 11.48
N ASP A 266 11.88 4.24 12.24
CA ASP A 266 10.87 3.28 11.81
C ASP A 266 10.08 3.80 10.59
N PHE A 267 9.79 5.10 10.56
CA PHE A 267 9.15 5.74 9.40
C PHE A 267 10.06 5.78 8.16
N ARG A 268 11.37 6.03 8.33
CA ARG A 268 12.32 5.93 7.21
C ARG A 268 12.42 4.50 6.68
N LEU A 269 12.35 3.50 7.56
CA LEU A 269 12.27 2.10 7.13
C LEU A 269 11.06 1.86 6.24
N TYR A 270 9.87 2.36 6.64
CA TYR A 270 8.68 2.33 5.80
C TYR A 270 8.90 3.03 4.44
N MET A 271 9.54 4.20 4.43
CA MET A 271 9.83 4.91 3.17
C MET A 271 10.74 4.11 2.23
N LEU A 272 11.64 3.28 2.77
CA LEU A 272 12.60 2.51 1.98
C LEU A 272 12.03 1.20 1.48
N ILE A 273 11.26 0.49 2.30
CA ILE A 273 10.63 -0.78 1.94
C ILE A 273 9.37 -0.52 1.11
N GLY A 274 8.56 0.45 1.53
CA GLY A 274 7.25 0.75 0.95
C GLY A 274 6.13 -0.07 1.56
N GLY A 275 4.97 0.01 0.91
CA GLY A 275 3.75 -0.69 1.30
C GLY A 275 3.35 -1.81 0.32
N MET A 276 4.20 -2.19 -0.62
CA MET A 276 3.93 -3.33 -1.49
C MET A 276 4.09 -4.64 -0.70
N PRO A 277 3.02 -5.48 -0.57
CA PRO A 277 3.06 -6.66 0.30
C PRO A 277 4.25 -7.58 0.05
N GLN A 278 4.62 -7.82 -1.22
CA GLN A 278 5.77 -8.64 -1.57
C GLN A 278 7.11 -8.05 -1.08
N ALA A 279 7.26 -6.72 -1.12
CA ALA A 279 8.48 -6.06 -0.64
C ALA A 279 8.55 -6.10 0.89
N VAL A 280 7.41 -5.98 1.57
CA VAL A 280 7.32 -6.12 3.04
C VAL A 280 7.60 -7.54 3.47
N ASP A 281 7.03 -8.53 2.78
CA ASP A 281 7.26 -9.96 3.03
C ASP A 281 8.74 -10.33 2.85
N GLU A 282 9.35 -9.90 1.74
CA GLU A 282 10.77 -10.12 1.49
C GLU A 282 11.64 -9.51 2.60
N TYR A 283 11.31 -8.31 3.08
CA TYR A 283 12.04 -7.71 4.19
C TYR A 283 11.92 -8.51 5.48
N LEU A 284 10.73 -8.99 5.82
CA LEU A 284 10.49 -9.79 7.02
C LEU A 284 11.23 -11.13 6.98
N ASN A 285 11.34 -11.74 5.80
CA ASN A 285 11.99 -13.03 5.62
C ASN A 285 13.53 -12.92 5.54
N SER A 286 14.06 -11.93 4.81
CA SER A 286 15.49 -11.82 4.52
C SER A 286 16.23 -10.78 5.36
N ASN A 287 15.54 -9.76 5.88
CA ASN A 287 16.14 -8.56 6.48
C ASN A 287 17.25 -7.95 5.60
N ASN A 288 17.09 -8.04 4.28
CA ASN A 288 18.09 -7.65 3.28
C ASN A 288 17.52 -6.67 2.25
N PHE A 289 17.98 -5.41 2.29
CA PHE A 289 17.49 -4.37 1.39
C PHE A 289 17.78 -4.66 -0.08
N LYS A 290 18.84 -5.37 -0.43
CA LYS A 290 19.14 -5.75 -1.82
C LYS A 290 18.06 -6.70 -2.37
N MET A 291 17.59 -7.67 -1.57
CA MET A 291 16.51 -8.58 -1.96
C MET A 291 15.19 -7.81 -2.11
N VAL A 292 14.89 -6.94 -1.16
CA VAL A 292 13.72 -6.04 -1.23
C VAL A 292 13.76 -5.15 -2.47
N ASP A 293 14.93 -4.61 -2.83
CA ASP A 293 15.10 -3.79 -4.03
C ASP A 293 14.84 -4.59 -5.31
N ALA A 294 15.29 -5.84 -5.38
CA ALA A 294 15.01 -6.74 -6.52
C ALA A 294 13.49 -6.93 -6.71
N VAL A 295 12.76 -7.25 -5.63
CA VAL A 295 11.29 -7.38 -5.67
C VAL A 295 10.62 -6.09 -6.14
N LYS A 296 11.08 -4.93 -5.68
CA LYS A 296 10.52 -3.63 -6.11
C LYS A 296 10.80 -3.33 -7.58
N ARG A 297 11.98 -3.69 -8.09
CA ARG A 297 12.32 -3.56 -9.52
C ARG A 297 11.41 -4.43 -10.39
N ASP A 298 11.15 -5.67 -9.97
CA ASP A 298 10.22 -6.55 -10.68
C ASP A 298 8.79 -5.95 -10.73
N ILE A 299 8.33 -5.34 -9.64
CA ILE A 299 7.04 -4.64 -9.63
C ILE A 299 7.03 -3.43 -10.57
N LEU A 300 8.10 -2.63 -10.61
CA LEU A 300 8.24 -1.50 -11.52
C LEU A 300 8.24 -1.96 -12.99
N ASN A 301 8.95 -3.04 -13.32
CA ASN A 301 8.97 -3.64 -14.65
C ASN A 301 7.55 -4.07 -15.09
N LEU A 302 6.78 -4.69 -14.18
CA LEU A 302 5.37 -5.04 -14.45
C LEU A 302 4.50 -3.80 -14.74
N TYR A 303 4.73 -2.68 -14.06
CA TYR A 303 4.01 -1.43 -14.34
C TYR A 303 4.37 -0.88 -15.71
N GLU A 304 5.64 -0.89 -16.08
CA GLU A 304 6.07 -0.47 -17.43
C GLU A 304 5.46 -1.34 -18.52
N ASP A 305 5.42 -2.66 -18.33
CA ASP A 305 4.76 -3.56 -19.27
C ASP A 305 3.26 -3.27 -19.43
N ASP A 306 2.58 -2.96 -18.32
CA ASP A 306 1.17 -2.58 -18.38
C ASP A 306 0.98 -1.22 -19.08
N PHE A 307 1.86 -0.24 -18.85
CA PHE A 307 1.83 1.03 -19.58
C PHE A 307 2.04 0.86 -21.07
N ARG A 308 3.00 0.02 -21.48
CA ARG A 308 3.26 -0.27 -22.92
C ARG A 308 2.10 -0.96 -23.62
N LYS A 309 1.33 -1.82 -22.91
CA LYS A 309 0.11 -2.42 -23.47
C LYS A 309 -0.98 -1.38 -23.74
N ILE A 310 -1.01 -0.30 -22.96
CA ILE A 310 -2.02 0.77 -23.07
C ILE A 310 -1.58 1.81 -24.07
N ASP A 311 -0.34 2.27 -23.95
CA ASP A 311 0.28 3.29 -24.78
C ASP A 311 1.50 2.74 -25.50
N GLN A 312 1.33 2.40 -26.78
CA GLN A 312 2.40 1.90 -27.64
C GLN A 312 3.41 3.00 -28.02
N THR A 313 3.09 4.28 -27.79
CA THR A 313 4.01 5.40 -28.04
C THR A 313 5.10 5.52 -26.97
N GLY A 314 4.90 4.89 -25.80
CA GLY A 314 5.80 4.92 -24.67
C GLY A 314 5.74 6.19 -23.83
N LYS A 315 4.82 7.12 -24.10
CA LYS A 315 4.68 8.37 -23.35
C LYS A 315 4.38 8.10 -21.87
N LEU A 316 3.48 7.15 -21.56
CA LEU A 316 3.15 6.79 -20.18
C LEU A 316 4.37 6.35 -19.39
N SER A 317 5.21 5.48 -19.96
CA SER A 317 6.44 5.00 -19.31
C SER A 317 7.43 6.16 -19.08
N LEU A 318 7.63 7.02 -20.09
CA LEU A 318 8.53 8.18 -19.97
C LEU A 318 8.06 9.16 -18.88
N LEU A 319 6.75 9.44 -18.82
CA LEU A 319 6.17 10.31 -17.80
C LEU A 319 6.33 9.71 -16.41
N PHE A 320 6.10 8.40 -16.25
CA PHE A 320 6.25 7.70 -14.99
C PHE A 320 7.72 7.70 -14.51
N ASP A 321 8.65 7.33 -15.38
CA ASP A 321 10.08 7.22 -15.03
C ASP A 321 10.71 8.56 -14.65
N SER A 322 10.20 9.65 -15.20
CA SER A 322 10.75 10.99 -14.94
C SER A 322 10.21 11.65 -13.65
N ILE A 323 9.24 11.03 -12.96
CA ILE A 323 8.66 11.63 -11.73
C ILE A 323 9.73 12.03 -10.70
N PRO A 324 10.72 11.17 -10.35
CA PRO A 324 11.74 11.57 -9.38
C PRO A 324 12.58 12.77 -9.85
N ALA A 325 12.95 12.81 -11.11
CA ALA A 325 13.75 13.90 -11.68
C ALA A 325 12.98 15.22 -11.68
N GLU A 326 11.68 15.18 -12.00
CA GLU A 326 10.81 16.36 -12.00
C GLU A 326 10.59 16.91 -10.59
N LEU A 327 10.39 16.05 -9.59
CA LEU A 327 10.27 16.46 -8.19
C LEU A 327 11.59 17.05 -7.65
N ASN A 328 12.74 16.49 -8.07
CA ASN A 328 14.06 16.99 -7.65
C ASN A 328 14.40 18.38 -8.21
N LYS A 329 13.78 18.80 -9.32
CA LYS A 329 14.00 20.14 -9.90
C LYS A 329 13.48 21.29 -9.02
N ASN A 330 12.71 21.01 -7.96
CA ASN A 330 11.99 22.02 -7.17
C ASN A 330 11.17 22.99 -8.04
N ALA A 331 10.66 22.50 -9.16
CA ALA A 331 9.81 23.26 -10.04
C ALA A 331 8.39 23.32 -9.49
N SER A 332 7.71 24.44 -9.69
CA SER A 332 6.34 24.66 -9.19
C SER A 332 5.28 23.76 -9.85
N ARG A 333 5.68 22.93 -10.82
CA ARG A 333 4.84 21.95 -11.52
C ARG A 333 5.70 20.96 -12.26
N TYR A 334 5.12 19.82 -12.63
CA TYR A 334 5.73 18.86 -13.55
C TYR A 334 5.94 19.52 -14.92
N GLN A 335 7.15 19.46 -15.46
CA GLN A 335 7.51 20.12 -16.72
C GLN A 335 7.44 19.12 -17.87
N VAL A 336 6.26 19.00 -18.50
CA VAL A 336 6.02 18.05 -19.60
C VAL A 336 7.03 18.17 -20.74
N SER A 337 7.36 19.39 -21.15
CA SER A 337 8.29 19.65 -22.26
C SER A 337 9.74 19.23 -21.98
N SER A 338 10.11 18.99 -20.73
CA SER A 338 11.44 18.47 -20.38
C SER A 338 11.53 16.95 -20.53
N VAL A 339 10.40 16.25 -20.61
CA VAL A 339 10.28 14.80 -20.73
C VAL A 339 9.85 14.41 -22.14
N LEU A 340 8.82 15.09 -22.65
CA LEU A 340 8.26 14.89 -23.98
C LEU A 340 8.49 16.14 -24.82
N ALA A 341 9.49 16.10 -25.70
CA ALA A 341 9.84 17.23 -26.56
C ALA A 341 8.60 17.69 -27.38
N ASN A 342 8.39 18.99 -27.43
CA ASN A 342 7.27 19.66 -28.13
C ASN A 342 5.86 19.38 -27.57
N GLU A 343 5.72 18.64 -26.45
CA GLU A 343 4.43 18.43 -25.79
C GLU A 343 4.18 19.46 -24.69
N ARG A 344 2.91 19.77 -24.47
CA ARG A 344 2.44 20.64 -23.39
C ARG A 344 1.50 19.86 -22.48
N ALA A 345 1.26 20.35 -21.28
CA ALA A 345 0.35 19.71 -20.35
C ALA A 345 -1.05 19.45 -20.94
N ASP A 346 -1.56 20.38 -21.74
CA ASP A 346 -2.89 20.26 -22.35
C ASP A 346 -2.97 19.14 -23.40
N SER A 347 -1.85 18.79 -24.08
CA SER A 347 -1.82 17.75 -25.10
C SER A 347 -1.71 16.34 -24.55
N ILE A 348 -1.44 16.18 -23.24
CA ILE A 348 -1.22 14.88 -22.58
C ILE A 348 -2.17 14.64 -21.39
N LEU A 349 -3.31 15.34 -21.34
CA LEU A 349 -4.27 15.21 -20.24
C LEU A 349 -4.83 13.78 -20.13
N GLU A 350 -4.97 13.07 -21.24
CA GLU A 350 -5.42 11.68 -21.27
C GLU A 350 -4.39 10.77 -20.62
N GLU A 351 -3.11 10.93 -20.95
CA GLU A 351 -1.99 10.16 -20.39
C GLU A 351 -1.88 10.41 -18.88
N ILE A 352 -2.03 11.65 -18.42
CA ILE A 352 -2.01 11.97 -16.99
C ILE A 352 -3.22 11.35 -16.27
N ALA A 353 -4.40 11.39 -16.88
CA ALA A 353 -5.58 10.73 -16.35
C ALA A 353 -5.38 9.20 -16.26
N GLN A 354 -4.78 8.59 -17.28
CA GLN A 354 -4.48 7.16 -17.30
C GLN A 354 -3.47 6.78 -16.20
N LEU A 355 -2.40 7.57 -15.99
CA LEU A 355 -1.45 7.37 -14.90
C LEU A 355 -2.12 7.47 -13.53
N ALA A 356 -2.96 8.47 -13.30
CA ALA A 356 -3.70 8.62 -12.05
C ALA A 356 -4.72 7.48 -11.84
N ASP A 357 -5.39 7.05 -12.90
CA ASP A 357 -6.34 5.93 -12.87
C ASP A 357 -5.66 4.58 -12.60
N SER A 358 -4.40 4.42 -12.98
CA SER A 358 -3.62 3.21 -12.64
C SER A 358 -3.47 2.99 -11.14
N LYS A 359 -3.68 4.03 -10.34
CA LYS A 359 -3.40 4.08 -8.89
C LYS A 359 -1.93 3.83 -8.53
N THR A 360 -1.04 3.79 -9.54
CA THR A 360 0.42 3.75 -9.32
C THR A 360 1.00 5.15 -9.14
N VAL A 361 0.29 6.16 -9.65
CA VAL A 361 0.66 7.58 -9.60
C VAL A 361 -0.42 8.38 -8.90
N ILE A 362 -0.01 9.33 -8.08
CA ILE A 362 -0.84 10.33 -7.41
C ILE A 362 -0.61 11.66 -8.10
N ALA A 363 -1.67 12.30 -8.56
CA ALA A 363 -1.61 13.65 -9.12
C ALA A 363 -2.09 14.68 -8.09
N ALA A 364 -1.26 15.67 -7.79
CA ALA A 364 -1.67 16.87 -7.06
C ALA A 364 -1.85 18.02 -8.07
N TYR A 365 -3.01 18.64 -8.06
CA TYR A 365 -3.33 19.72 -9.01
C TYR A 365 -3.21 21.09 -8.37
N HIS A 366 -2.81 22.09 -9.18
CA HIS A 366 -2.81 23.46 -8.73
C HIS A 366 -4.25 23.96 -8.52
N ALA A 367 -4.53 24.57 -7.39
CA ALA A 367 -5.81 25.20 -7.12
C ALA A 367 -5.74 26.68 -7.56
N ASN A 368 -6.50 27.10 -8.59
CA ASN A 368 -6.50 28.50 -9.03
C ASN A 368 -7.10 29.46 -7.99
N ASP A 369 -8.04 28.98 -7.19
CA ASP A 369 -8.54 29.69 -6.00
C ASP A 369 -8.44 28.77 -4.76
N PRO A 370 -7.52 29.08 -3.82
CA PRO A 370 -7.36 28.27 -2.60
C PRO A 370 -8.48 28.57 -1.60
N GLY A 371 -9.55 27.80 -1.68
CA GLY A 371 -10.72 27.93 -0.83
C GLY A 371 -11.48 26.62 -0.68
N ALA A 372 -12.61 26.64 0.01
CA ALA A 372 -13.49 25.48 0.04
C ALA A 372 -13.99 25.19 -1.40
N GLY A 373 -13.98 23.89 -1.78
CA GLY A 373 -14.37 23.48 -3.12
C GLY A 373 -13.28 23.62 -4.17
N MET A 374 -12.01 23.44 -3.80
CA MET A 374 -10.84 23.49 -4.71
C MET A 374 -10.99 22.60 -5.95
N ALA A 375 -11.75 21.51 -5.87
CA ALA A 375 -12.02 20.64 -7.01
C ALA A 375 -12.67 21.39 -8.20
N ASN A 376 -13.46 22.43 -7.93
CA ASN A 376 -14.08 23.28 -8.96
C ASN A 376 -13.10 24.29 -9.58
N HIS A 377 -11.96 24.51 -8.94
CA HIS A 377 -10.93 25.48 -9.34
C HIS A 377 -9.60 24.78 -9.71
N LYS A 378 -9.67 23.51 -10.05
CA LYS A 378 -8.56 22.65 -10.42
C LYS A 378 -7.99 23.05 -11.78
N ASP A 379 -6.71 23.36 -11.82
CA ASP A 379 -5.97 23.61 -13.06
C ASP A 379 -5.39 22.29 -13.59
N LEU A 380 -6.03 21.71 -14.59
CA LEU A 380 -5.58 20.44 -15.19
C LEU A 380 -4.25 20.56 -15.92
N GLY A 381 -3.86 21.75 -16.38
CA GLY A 381 -2.57 22.01 -17.02
C GLY A 381 -1.41 22.26 -16.05
N LYS A 382 -1.68 22.26 -14.73
CA LYS A 382 -0.66 22.45 -13.69
C LYS A 382 -0.79 21.38 -12.62
N PHE A 383 0.11 20.44 -12.62
CA PHE A 383 0.09 19.32 -11.70
C PHE A 383 1.51 18.95 -11.23
N LYS A 384 1.59 18.24 -10.11
CA LYS A 384 2.74 17.45 -9.65
C LYS A 384 2.35 15.98 -9.63
N LEU A 385 3.30 15.11 -9.94
CA LEU A 385 3.10 13.66 -9.91
C LEU A 385 3.96 13.06 -8.80
N PHE A 386 3.38 12.12 -8.06
CA PHE A 386 4.02 11.34 -7.01
C PHE A 386 3.74 9.86 -7.25
N LEU A 387 4.62 8.97 -6.78
CA LEU A 387 4.30 7.54 -6.78
C LEU A 387 3.39 7.20 -5.59
N ALA A 388 2.47 6.28 -5.83
CA ALA A 388 1.55 5.79 -4.81
C ALA A 388 2.22 4.91 -3.74
N ASP A 389 3.46 4.49 -3.97
CA ASP A 389 4.28 3.75 -3.03
C ASP A 389 5.67 4.38 -2.85
N THR A 390 6.01 4.71 -1.61
CA THR A 390 7.27 5.39 -1.28
C THR A 390 8.49 4.48 -1.44
N GLY A 391 8.35 3.16 -1.26
CA GLY A 391 9.43 2.20 -1.50
C GLY A 391 9.75 2.04 -2.97
N LEU A 392 8.72 1.93 -3.83
CA LEU A 392 8.89 1.94 -5.29
C LEU A 392 9.49 3.27 -5.76
N PHE A 393 9.07 4.39 -5.15
CA PHE A 393 9.65 5.69 -5.45
C PHE A 393 11.15 5.73 -5.16
N THR A 394 11.57 5.23 -4.00
CA THR A 394 13.00 5.16 -3.63
C THR A 394 13.79 4.30 -4.62
N THR A 395 13.26 3.15 -5.07
CA THR A 395 13.92 2.32 -6.09
C THR A 395 13.99 3.04 -7.43
N LEU A 396 12.93 3.75 -7.84
CA LEU A 396 12.91 4.51 -9.09
C LEU A 396 13.93 5.66 -9.10
N VAL A 397 14.18 6.31 -7.96
CA VAL A 397 15.24 7.34 -7.81
C VAL A 397 16.63 6.80 -8.15
N PHE A 398 16.87 5.51 -7.90
CA PHE A 398 18.16 4.84 -8.13
C PHE A 398 18.09 3.80 -9.27
N LYS A 399 17.16 3.97 -10.21
CA LYS A 399 16.89 3.04 -11.31
C LYS A 399 18.09 2.85 -12.24
N ASP A 400 18.96 3.86 -12.36
CA ASP A 400 20.16 3.88 -13.19
C ASP A 400 21.29 2.93 -12.72
N ARG A 401 21.11 2.28 -11.57
CA ARG A 401 22.03 1.30 -10.99
C ARG A 401 21.49 -0.11 -11.18
N ASP A 402 22.39 -1.09 -11.29
CA ASP A 402 22.01 -2.52 -11.39
C ASP A 402 21.20 -2.96 -10.17
N PHE A 403 21.52 -2.40 -8.99
CA PHE A 403 20.79 -2.57 -7.75
C PHE A 403 21.10 -1.42 -6.78
N THR A 404 20.23 -1.20 -5.81
CA THR A 404 20.46 -0.25 -4.73
C THR A 404 21.22 -0.95 -3.60
N GLU A 405 22.44 -0.50 -3.31
CA GLU A 405 23.30 -1.12 -2.30
C GLU A 405 22.73 -0.97 -0.87
N ASN A 406 22.93 -1.98 -0.02
CA ASN A 406 22.55 -1.90 1.39
C ASN A 406 23.15 -0.68 2.09
N SER A 407 24.39 -0.31 1.76
CA SER A 407 25.06 0.87 2.31
C SER A 407 24.34 2.19 1.99
N LEU A 408 23.65 2.27 0.84
CA LEU A 408 22.83 3.42 0.49
C LEU A 408 21.55 3.46 1.33
N TYR A 409 20.88 2.32 1.50
CA TYR A 409 19.72 2.20 2.39
C TYR A 409 20.06 2.58 3.83
N GLU A 410 21.21 2.12 4.34
CA GLU A 410 21.71 2.50 5.67
C GLU A 410 21.94 4.02 5.82
N LYS A 411 22.47 4.66 4.78
CA LYS A 411 22.63 6.14 4.76
C LYS A 411 21.27 6.84 4.75
N LEU A 412 20.30 6.33 4.01
CA LEU A 412 18.93 6.88 3.98
C LEU A 412 18.21 6.68 5.31
N MET A 413 18.51 5.59 6.04
CA MET A 413 18.01 5.34 7.40
C MET A 413 18.62 6.28 8.43
N SER A 414 19.79 6.83 8.17
CA SER A 414 20.47 7.74 9.10
C SER A 414 19.81 9.12 9.13
N ASP A 415 20.04 9.89 10.23
CA ASP A 415 19.57 11.28 10.36
C ASP A 415 20.28 12.25 9.40
N LYS A 416 21.26 11.76 8.65
CA LYS A 416 22.11 12.54 7.74
C LYS A 416 21.66 12.40 6.28
N LEU A 417 20.35 12.34 6.02
CA LEU A 417 19.86 12.42 4.64
C LEU A 417 20.38 13.70 3.98
N PRO A 418 21.00 13.62 2.80
CA PRO A 418 21.39 14.81 2.06
C PRO A 418 20.20 15.75 1.86
N ALA A 419 20.40 17.04 2.00
CA ALA A 419 19.34 18.05 1.87
C ALA A 419 18.63 18.01 0.48
N ASN A 420 19.28 17.44 -0.54
CA ASN A 420 18.74 17.28 -1.89
C ASN A 420 17.72 16.13 -2.04
N LEU A 421 17.41 15.37 -0.98
CA LEU A 421 16.42 14.30 -1.00
C LEU A 421 15.09 14.68 -0.33
N GLY A 422 14.81 15.98 -0.19
CA GLY A 422 13.54 16.49 0.38
C GLY A 422 12.30 15.96 -0.32
N TYR A 423 12.37 15.77 -1.63
CA TYR A 423 11.28 15.24 -2.45
C TYR A 423 10.85 13.79 -2.08
N LEU A 424 11.72 13.01 -1.42
CA LEU A 424 11.32 11.70 -0.86
C LEU A 424 10.26 11.87 0.24
N TYR A 425 10.42 12.90 1.08
CA TYR A 425 9.43 13.21 2.12
C TYR A 425 8.13 13.76 1.53
N GLU A 426 8.22 14.59 0.49
CA GLU A 426 7.01 15.08 -0.21
C GLU A 426 6.22 13.90 -0.80
N ASN A 427 6.90 12.92 -1.43
CA ASN A 427 6.23 11.73 -1.95
C ASN A 427 5.58 10.90 -0.84
N ALA A 428 6.26 10.70 0.29
CA ALA A 428 5.69 9.96 1.43
C ALA A 428 4.47 10.69 2.02
N VAL A 429 4.50 12.02 2.10
CA VAL A 429 3.35 12.83 2.54
C VAL A 429 2.20 12.71 1.55
N ALA A 430 2.45 12.79 0.24
CA ALA A 430 1.44 12.61 -0.80
C ALA A 430 0.74 11.24 -0.69
N GLN A 431 1.51 10.17 -0.52
CA GLN A 431 0.99 8.82 -0.32
C GLN A 431 0.09 8.74 0.93
N MET A 432 0.56 9.22 2.09
CA MET A 432 -0.19 9.14 3.34
C MET A 432 -1.48 9.97 3.30
N LEU A 433 -1.44 11.16 2.74
CA LEU A 433 -2.64 12.00 2.58
C LEU A 433 -3.66 11.34 1.64
N THR A 434 -3.20 10.73 0.54
CA THR A 434 -4.08 10.00 -0.39
C THR A 434 -4.67 8.74 0.25
N ALA A 435 -3.87 7.96 0.98
CA ALA A 435 -4.33 6.78 1.71
C ALA A 435 -5.39 7.13 2.77
N SER A 436 -5.31 8.35 3.35
CA SER A 436 -6.32 8.90 4.25
C SER A 436 -7.56 9.47 3.54
N GLY A 437 -7.68 9.28 2.22
CA GLY A 437 -8.87 9.67 1.43
C GLY A 437 -8.89 11.12 0.95
N ASN A 438 -7.76 11.83 0.96
CA ASN A 438 -7.70 13.20 0.49
C ASN A 438 -7.40 13.27 -1.02
N GLU A 439 -8.10 14.15 -1.73
CA GLU A 439 -7.66 14.65 -3.03
C GLU A 439 -6.59 15.71 -2.80
N LEU A 440 -5.49 15.65 -3.57
CA LEU A 440 -4.34 16.51 -3.35
C LEU A 440 -4.37 17.75 -4.23
N PHE A 441 -4.19 18.89 -3.61
CA PHE A 441 -4.01 20.18 -4.26
C PHE A 441 -2.73 20.83 -3.74
N TYR A 442 -2.12 21.69 -4.55
CA TYR A 442 -1.04 22.58 -4.16
C TYR A 442 -1.31 24.00 -4.65
N TYR A 443 -0.53 24.96 -4.17
CA TYR A 443 -0.73 26.35 -4.56
C TYR A 443 0.59 27.10 -4.70
N THR A 444 0.70 27.92 -5.75
CA THR A 444 1.85 28.79 -5.97
C THR A 444 1.38 30.23 -6.15
N PHE A 445 2.13 31.16 -5.60
CA PHE A 445 1.82 32.58 -5.74
C PHE A 445 3.10 33.42 -5.78
N ARG A 446 3.01 34.58 -6.41
CA ARG A 446 4.17 35.42 -6.71
C ARG A 446 4.80 35.95 -5.43
N ASN A 447 6.13 35.89 -5.36
CA ASN A 447 6.92 36.64 -4.40
C ASN A 447 7.27 38.00 -5.04
N GLU A 448 6.72 39.08 -4.51
CA GLU A 448 6.92 40.43 -5.06
C GLU A 448 8.34 40.95 -4.96
N LYS A 449 9.15 40.36 -4.04
CA LYS A 449 10.53 40.78 -3.76
C LYS A 449 11.58 40.01 -4.55
N THR A 450 11.23 38.84 -5.09
CA THR A 450 12.16 37.96 -5.80
C THR A 450 11.53 37.44 -7.10
N LYS A 451 12.35 36.78 -7.97
CA LYS A 451 11.82 36.09 -9.17
C LYS A 451 11.20 34.73 -8.84
N HIS A 452 11.34 34.21 -7.61
CA HIS A 452 10.82 32.92 -7.18
C HIS A 452 9.40 33.06 -6.64
N ASN A 453 8.56 32.06 -6.90
CA ASN A 453 7.24 31.97 -6.30
C ASN A 453 7.34 31.40 -4.88
N TYR A 454 6.38 31.79 -4.03
CA TYR A 454 6.04 31.01 -2.84
C TYR A 454 5.23 29.80 -3.25
N GLU A 455 5.41 28.70 -2.54
CA GLU A 455 4.70 27.45 -2.76
C GLU A 455 4.15 26.90 -1.45
N ILE A 456 2.95 26.36 -1.51
CA ILE A 456 2.34 25.52 -0.48
C ILE A 456 2.26 24.12 -1.07
N ASP A 457 2.98 23.15 -0.47
CA ASP A 457 3.17 21.82 -1.03
C ASP A 457 1.87 21.04 -1.14
N PHE A 458 1.00 21.14 -0.10
CA PHE A 458 -0.33 20.54 -0.13
C PHE A 458 -1.38 21.46 0.50
N LEU A 459 -2.59 21.39 -0.06
CA LEU A 459 -3.79 22.03 0.49
C LEU A 459 -4.84 20.95 0.76
N LEU A 460 -5.35 20.90 1.97
CA LEU A 460 -6.47 20.03 2.33
C LEU A 460 -7.74 20.87 2.55
N SER A 461 -8.86 20.36 2.06
CA SER A 461 -10.18 20.92 2.38
C SER A 461 -10.69 20.29 3.69
N ARG A 462 -11.08 21.12 4.64
CA ARG A 462 -11.64 20.68 5.94
C ARG A 462 -12.83 21.57 6.29
N LYS A 463 -14.03 20.95 6.36
CA LYS A 463 -15.28 21.72 6.52
C LYS A 463 -15.39 22.77 5.38
N ASN A 464 -15.55 24.03 5.73
CA ASN A 464 -15.65 25.15 4.78
C ASN A 464 -14.35 25.97 4.67
N LYS A 465 -13.22 25.39 5.08
CA LYS A 465 -11.91 26.04 5.12
C LYS A 465 -10.83 25.13 4.56
N ILE A 466 -9.63 25.67 4.44
CA ILE A 466 -8.44 24.96 3.95
C ILE A 466 -7.39 24.84 5.04
N CYS A 467 -6.55 23.83 4.90
CA CYS A 467 -5.38 23.61 5.73
C CYS A 467 -4.14 23.54 4.80
N PRO A 468 -3.31 24.60 4.74
CA PRO A 468 -2.05 24.57 4.02
C PRO A 468 -1.03 23.71 4.79
N ILE A 469 -0.25 22.94 4.03
CA ILE A 469 0.81 22.06 4.52
C ILE A 469 2.09 22.39 3.76
N GLU A 470 3.17 22.65 4.47
CA GLU A 470 4.54 22.77 3.95
C GLU A 470 5.38 21.60 4.48
N VAL A 471 6.17 20.96 3.62
CA VAL A 471 7.03 19.81 3.97
C VAL A 471 8.49 20.25 3.96
N LYS A 472 9.19 20.02 5.07
CA LYS A 472 10.60 20.43 5.24
C LYS A 472 11.48 19.30 5.72
N SER A 473 12.48 18.92 4.92
CA SER A 473 13.55 18.02 5.37
C SER A 473 14.58 18.73 6.25
N SER A 474 14.81 20.03 5.98
CA SER A 474 15.74 20.90 6.69
C SER A 474 15.27 22.35 6.64
N GLY A 475 15.95 23.27 7.32
CA GLY A 475 15.62 24.71 7.24
C GLY A 475 14.24 25.10 7.80
N TYR A 476 13.67 24.29 8.68
CA TYR A 476 12.31 24.43 9.22
C TYR A 476 12.08 25.64 10.14
N LYS A 477 13.14 26.37 10.50
CA LYS A 477 13.04 27.62 11.29
C LYS A 477 12.43 28.78 10.50
N THR A 478 12.37 28.65 9.17
CA THR A 478 11.78 29.64 8.28
C THR A 478 10.64 29.02 7.50
N HIS A 479 9.44 29.56 7.60
CA HIS A 479 8.22 29.10 6.93
C HIS A 479 7.52 30.25 6.19
N ALA A 480 8.31 30.99 5.41
CA ALA A 480 7.88 32.20 4.75
C ALA A 480 6.68 31.99 3.81
N SER A 481 6.59 30.82 3.14
CA SER A 481 5.45 30.50 2.27
C SER A 481 4.15 30.41 3.07
N LEU A 482 4.14 29.68 4.20
CA LEU A 482 2.97 29.57 5.08
C LEU A 482 2.56 30.94 5.67
N ASP A 483 3.55 31.75 6.09
CA ASP A 483 3.26 33.07 6.67
C ASP A 483 2.63 34.00 5.62
N ARG A 484 3.21 34.10 4.44
CA ARG A 484 2.66 34.92 3.35
C ARG A 484 1.33 34.43 2.83
N PHE A 485 1.15 33.10 2.76
CA PHE A 485 -0.15 32.53 2.43
C PHE A 485 -1.22 32.91 3.46
N SER A 486 -0.86 32.87 4.75
CA SER A 486 -1.77 33.25 5.83
C SER A 486 -2.13 34.73 5.82
N GLU A 487 -1.17 35.62 5.55
CA GLU A 487 -1.46 37.05 5.39
C GLU A 487 -2.50 37.29 4.30
N LYS A 488 -2.40 36.56 3.18
CA LYS A 488 -3.28 36.73 2.01
C LYS A 488 -4.66 36.07 2.19
N TYR A 489 -4.74 34.94 2.88
CA TYR A 489 -5.94 34.08 2.93
C TYR A 489 -6.42 33.76 4.34
N SER A 490 -6.11 34.60 5.34
CA SER A 490 -6.38 34.35 6.77
C SER A 490 -7.82 33.88 7.07
N GLY A 491 -8.82 34.48 6.44
CA GLY A 491 -10.24 34.14 6.63
C GLY A 491 -10.63 32.74 6.12
N ARG A 492 -9.83 32.14 5.24
CA ARG A 492 -10.09 30.84 4.61
C ARG A 492 -9.38 29.68 5.30
N ILE A 493 -8.42 29.94 6.19
CA ILE A 493 -7.57 28.92 6.83
C ILE A 493 -8.23 28.42 8.10
N LEU A 494 -8.23 27.09 8.28
CA LEU A 494 -8.62 26.42 9.52
C LEU A 494 -7.42 26.17 10.43
N ASN A 495 -6.42 25.47 9.91
CA ASN A 495 -5.16 25.16 10.58
C ASN A 495 -4.01 25.29 9.59
N ARG A 496 -2.81 25.55 10.11
CA ARG A 496 -1.56 25.57 9.33
C ARG A 496 -0.63 24.47 9.83
N TYR A 497 -0.05 23.71 8.90
CA TYR A 497 0.82 22.60 9.23
C TYR A 497 2.19 22.74 8.57
N LEU A 498 3.23 22.48 9.35
CA LEU A 498 4.58 22.28 8.84
C LEU A 498 5.00 20.85 9.19
N VAL A 499 5.17 20.03 8.16
CA VAL A 499 5.59 18.63 8.31
C VAL A 499 7.11 18.55 8.22
N TYR A 500 7.77 17.91 9.20
CA TYR A 500 9.23 17.90 9.30
C TYR A 500 9.76 16.67 10.05
N THR A 501 11.05 16.63 10.34
CA THR A 501 11.72 15.46 10.95
C THR A 501 11.86 15.52 12.47
N LYS A 502 11.43 16.62 13.10
CA LYS A 502 11.53 16.80 14.55
C LYS A 502 10.18 16.52 15.22
N ASP A 503 10.17 16.49 16.55
CA ASP A 503 9.01 16.19 17.35
C ASP A 503 7.89 17.23 17.23
N LEU A 504 6.66 16.84 17.59
CA LEU A 504 5.50 17.71 17.54
C LEU A 504 5.71 18.95 18.44
N GLN A 505 5.54 20.11 17.85
CA GLN A 505 5.58 21.38 18.56
C GLN A 505 4.65 22.40 17.89
N LYS A 506 4.41 23.50 18.58
CA LYS A 506 3.65 24.63 18.05
C LYS A 506 4.54 25.86 17.96
N ASP A 507 4.59 26.47 16.76
CA ASP A 507 5.19 27.79 16.57
C ASP A 507 4.09 28.79 16.18
N ARG A 508 3.75 29.71 17.10
CA ARG A 508 2.60 30.63 16.98
C ARG A 508 1.29 29.85 16.71
N ASP A 509 0.74 29.92 15.52
CA ASP A 509 -0.46 29.23 15.07
C ASP A 509 -0.17 28.09 14.06
N ILE A 510 1.10 27.81 13.78
CA ILE A 510 1.55 26.68 12.97
C ILE A 510 1.73 25.47 13.88
N LEU A 511 1.08 24.35 13.54
CA LEU A 511 1.35 23.07 14.15
C LEU A 511 2.47 22.38 13.35
N MET A 512 3.64 22.26 13.96
CA MET A 512 4.78 21.56 13.40
C MET A 512 4.71 20.10 13.84
N LEU A 513 4.63 19.17 12.88
CA LEU A 513 4.41 17.76 13.18
C LEU A 513 5.40 16.85 12.44
N PRO A 514 5.85 15.77 13.10
CA PRO A 514 6.72 14.80 12.46
C PRO A 514 5.97 14.06 11.33
N LEU A 515 6.72 13.62 10.32
CA LEU A 515 6.19 12.90 9.14
C LEU A 515 5.26 11.75 9.50
N TYR A 516 5.59 10.96 10.50
CA TYR A 516 4.79 9.80 10.92
C TYR A 516 3.40 10.17 11.51
N MET A 517 3.12 11.45 11.75
CA MET A 517 1.81 11.94 12.20
C MET A 517 0.91 12.47 11.07
N VAL A 518 1.41 12.54 9.84
CA VAL A 518 0.62 13.00 8.67
C VAL A 518 -0.69 12.21 8.47
N PRO A 519 -0.77 10.90 8.74
CA PRO A 519 -2.03 10.15 8.59
C PRO A 519 -3.19 10.67 9.44
N PHE A 520 -2.94 11.51 10.44
CA PHE A 520 -3.98 12.08 11.31
C PHE A 520 -4.51 13.46 10.81
N LEU A 521 -3.97 13.98 9.71
CA LEU A 521 -4.45 15.21 9.08
C LEU A 521 -5.69 14.93 8.23
#